data_33ec183dff1c50295668b278046fba05
#
_entry.id   33ec183dff1c50295668b278046fba05
#
_cell.length_a   1.000
_cell.length_b   1.000
_cell.length_c   1.000
_cell.angle_alpha   90.00
_cell.angle_beta   90.00
_cell.angle_gamma   90.00
#
_symmetry.space_group_name_H-M   'P 1'
#
loop_
_entity.id
_entity.type
_entity.pdbx_description
1 polymer ?
#
loop_
_entity_poly.entity_id
_entity_poly.type
_entity_poly.pdbx_seq_one_letter_code
_entity_poly.pdbx_strand_id
1 'polypeptide(L)'
;MKILIVEDDREIAQLIRETLEREQFSCEVAGDGLQALQQFKDRQPDVIILDLMLPGLDGLEVCTRIRQQPGPKDPFILMLTAKGEELDRIIGLSTGADDYLVKPFSPRELVARVRALLRRQLRQGETVGQIYQTSHFQVDLDQHQAQRRLGTGEELLELTSLEFNLLATFMSYPGRVWHRSQLIDKLWGNDFFGDERVVDTHIRRLRKKIEPDPANPTFIKTVIGLGYKFEDEG
;
A
#
# COMPACT_ATOMS: atom_id res chain seq x y z
N MET A 1 12.61 11.13 6.23
CA MET A 1 11.28 10.57 6.00
C MET A 1 10.32 11.07 7.08
N LYS A 2 9.12 11.52 6.68
CA LYS A 2 8.08 12.08 7.56
C LYS A 2 7.02 11.04 7.86
N ILE A 3 6.66 10.87 9.11
CA ILE A 3 5.64 9.92 9.55
C ILE A 3 4.55 10.70 10.31
N LEU A 4 3.30 10.48 9.92
CA LEU A 4 2.14 10.96 10.65
C LEU A 4 1.57 9.80 11.49
N ILE A 5 1.50 9.99 12.80
CA ILE A 5 0.92 9.05 13.75
C ILE A 5 -0.47 9.55 14.10
N VAL A 6 -1.49 8.74 13.87
CA VAL A 6 -2.89 9.06 14.15
C VAL A 6 -3.40 8.07 15.19
N GLU A 7 -3.44 8.52 16.44
CA GLU A 7 -3.74 7.69 17.61
C GLU A 7 -4.29 8.61 18.71
N ASP A 8 -5.44 8.28 19.29
CA ASP A 8 -6.10 9.07 20.34
C ASP A 8 -5.54 8.75 21.73
N ASP A 9 -5.02 7.55 21.93
CA ASP A 9 -4.33 7.19 23.16
C ASP A 9 -2.92 7.82 23.18
N ARG A 10 -2.73 8.77 24.12
CA ARG A 10 -1.48 9.53 24.24
C ARG A 10 -0.27 8.66 24.59
N GLU A 11 -0.46 7.58 25.36
CA GLU A 11 0.63 6.70 25.77
C GLU A 11 1.10 5.86 24.58
N ILE A 12 0.16 5.34 23.80
CA ILE A 12 0.46 4.58 22.57
C ILE A 12 1.11 5.51 21.54
N ALA A 13 0.52 6.68 21.30
CA ALA A 13 1.08 7.67 20.36
C ALA A 13 2.52 8.05 20.72
N GLN A 14 2.79 8.29 22.01
CA GLN A 14 4.13 8.62 22.50
C GLN A 14 5.11 7.45 22.35
N LEU A 15 4.69 6.22 22.66
CA LEU A 15 5.50 5.00 22.44
C LEU A 15 5.90 4.84 20.98
N ILE A 16 4.94 5.00 20.06
CA ILE A 16 5.18 4.93 18.61
C ILE A 16 6.17 6.01 18.20
N ARG A 17 5.92 7.24 18.61
CA ARG A 17 6.76 8.41 18.32
C ARG A 17 8.20 8.19 18.76
N GLU A 18 8.42 7.89 20.05
CA GLU A 18 9.76 7.67 20.60
C GLU A 18 10.50 6.51 19.89
N THR A 19 9.75 5.45 19.56
CA THR A 19 10.31 4.29 18.84
C THR A 19 10.83 4.70 17.48
N LEU A 20 10.08 5.49 16.72
CA LEU A 20 10.41 5.86 15.36
C LEU A 20 11.41 7.02 15.29
N GLU A 21 11.38 7.96 16.25
CA GLU A 21 12.37 9.03 16.33
C GLU A 21 13.78 8.49 16.66
N ARG A 22 13.90 7.40 17.45
CA ARG A 22 15.17 6.67 17.64
C ARG A 22 15.75 6.11 16.34
N GLU A 23 14.87 5.80 15.38
CA GLU A 23 15.22 5.33 14.04
C GLU A 23 15.42 6.48 13.03
N GLN A 24 15.52 7.73 13.54
CA GLN A 24 15.74 8.96 12.76
C GLN A 24 14.59 9.33 11.81
N PHE A 25 13.37 8.89 12.07
CA PHE A 25 12.20 9.37 11.39
C PHE A 25 11.69 10.69 12.02
N SER A 26 11.13 11.57 11.20
CA SER A 26 10.47 12.78 11.68
C SER A 26 9.00 12.48 11.91
N CYS A 27 8.54 12.52 13.17
CA CYS A 27 7.20 12.10 13.54
C CYS A 27 6.33 13.31 13.97
N GLU A 28 5.09 13.33 13.47
CA GLU A 28 4.02 14.20 13.93
C GLU A 28 2.87 13.36 14.44
N VAL A 29 2.09 13.88 15.40
CA VAL A 29 0.98 13.16 16.03
C VAL A 29 -0.31 13.93 15.79
N ALA A 30 -1.37 13.22 15.41
CA ALA A 30 -2.74 13.68 15.39
C ALA A 30 -3.57 12.81 16.33
N GLY A 31 -4.38 13.43 17.19
CA GLY A 31 -5.20 12.73 18.17
C GLY A 31 -6.61 12.36 17.69
N ASP A 32 -6.97 12.73 16.46
CA ASP A 32 -8.25 12.43 15.85
C ASP A 32 -8.17 12.46 14.32
N GLY A 33 -9.23 11.95 13.67
CA GLY A 33 -9.29 11.83 12.23
C GLY A 33 -9.35 13.16 11.47
N LEU A 34 -9.94 14.21 12.05
CA LEU A 34 -10.01 15.53 11.40
C LEU A 34 -8.64 16.21 11.40
N GLN A 35 -7.95 16.15 12.53
CA GLN A 35 -6.58 16.64 12.66
C GLN A 35 -5.65 15.88 11.71
N ALA A 36 -5.83 14.55 11.58
CA ALA A 36 -5.08 13.73 10.65
C ALA A 36 -5.21 14.20 9.21
N LEU A 37 -6.44 14.45 8.73
CA LEU A 37 -6.69 14.94 7.37
C LEU A 37 -6.09 16.32 7.12
N GLN A 38 -6.12 17.21 8.12
CA GLN A 38 -5.49 18.53 8.01
C GLN A 38 -3.95 18.39 7.91
N GLN A 39 -3.35 17.62 8.82
CA GLN A 39 -1.89 17.42 8.83
C GLN A 39 -1.42 16.67 7.59
N PHE A 40 -2.19 15.72 7.05
CA PHE A 40 -1.88 15.06 5.77
C PHE A 40 -1.69 16.08 4.65
N LYS A 41 -2.60 17.05 4.50
CA LYS A 41 -2.51 18.09 3.47
C LYS A 41 -1.30 18.99 3.66
N ASP A 42 -1.05 19.42 4.91
CA ASP A 42 -0.03 20.41 5.21
C ASP A 42 1.40 19.84 5.19
N ARG A 43 1.56 18.59 5.60
CA ARG A 43 2.87 17.98 5.86
C ARG A 43 3.32 16.98 4.81
N GLN A 44 2.38 16.41 4.04
CA GLN A 44 2.66 15.42 3.02
C GLN A 44 3.57 14.28 3.53
N PRO A 45 3.10 13.47 4.51
CA PRO A 45 3.89 12.41 5.11
C PRO A 45 4.22 11.31 4.09
N ASP A 46 5.33 10.60 4.34
CA ASP A 46 5.73 9.41 3.59
C ASP A 46 4.95 8.17 4.04
N VAL A 47 4.70 8.10 5.36
CA VAL A 47 3.93 7.01 6.00
C VAL A 47 2.93 7.62 6.96
N ILE A 48 1.74 7.01 7.02
CA ILE A 48 0.72 7.30 8.02
C ILE A 48 0.52 6.02 8.83
N ILE A 49 0.70 6.11 10.16
CA ILE A 49 0.33 5.06 11.09
C ILE A 49 -1.02 5.46 11.65
N LEU A 50 -2.05 4.64 11.40
CA LEU A 50 -3.45 5.05 11.57
C LEU A 50 -4.21 4.04 12.43
N ASP A 51 -4.66 4.48 13.61
CA ASP A 51 -5.57 3.67 14.40
C ASP A 51 -6.95 3.58 13.73
N LEU A 52 -7.54 2.40 13.78
CA LEU A 52 -8.90 2.16 13.34
C LEU A 52 -9.92 2.85 14.24
N MET A 53 -9.71 2.76 15.56
CA MET A 53 -10.68 3.14 16.58
C MET A 53 -10.49 4.58 17.04
N LEU A 54 -10.60 5.54 16.12
CA LEU A 54 -10.50 6.97 16.46
C LEU A 54 -11.86 7.54 16.87
N PRO A 55 -11.90 8.53 17.78
CA PRO A 55 -13.12 9.23 18.12
C PRO A 55 -13.60 10.11 16.96
N GLY A 56 -14.91 10.11 16.74
CA GLY A 56 -15.57 10.94 15.72
C GLY A 56 -15.41 10.40 14.31
N LEU A 57 -14.33 10.70 13.62
CA LEU A 57 -14.03 10.18 12.30
C LEU A 57 -13.08 8.97 12.44
N ASP A 58 -13.60 7.77 12.17
CA ASP A 58 -12.86 6.53 12.30
C ASP A 58 -11.69 6.40 11.29
N GLY A 59 -10.75 5.49 11.58
CA GLY A 59 -9.55 5.31 10.74
C GLY A 59 -9.86 4.80 9.34
N LEU A 60 -10.94 4.06 9.12
CA LEU A 60 -11.33 3.60 7.78
C LEU A 60 -11.77 4.76 6.90
N GLU A 61 -12.58 5.65 7.47
CA GLU A 61 -13.02 6.85 6.76
C GLU A 61 -11.87 7.82 6.50
N VAL A 62 -10.94 7.99 7.46
CA VAL A 62 -9.69 8.75 7.25
C VAL A 62 -8.88 8.18 6.10
N CYS A 63 -8.65 6.87 6.08
CA CYS A 63 -7.94 6.17 5.02
C CYS A 63 -8.60 6.38 3.66
N THR A 64 -9.92 6.19 3.60
CA THR A 64 -10.72 6.38 2.38
C THR A 64 -10.58 7.80 1.84
N ARG A 65 -10.69 8.82 2.69
CA ARG A 65 -10.57 10.24 2.27
C ARG A 65 -9.17 10.57 1.81
N ILE A 66 -8.14 10.04 2.44
CA ILE A 66 -6.75 10.23 1.99
C ILE A 66 -6.56 9.64 0.58
N ARG A 67 -7.08 8.43 0.33
CA ARG A 67 -6.98 7.76 -0.98
C ARG A 67 -7.80 8.41 -2.09
N GLN A 68 -8.88 9.12 -1.74
CA GLN A 68 -9.72 9.86 -2.68
C GLN A 68 -9.19 11.26 -3.01
N GLN A 69 -8.22 11.77 -2.25
CA GLN A 69 -7.65 13.08 -2.50
C GLN A 69 -6.37 12.93 -3.31
N PRO A 70 -6.38 13.30 -4.61
CA PRO A 70 -5.16 13.33 -5.40
C PRO A 70 -4.19 14.35 -4.78
N GLY A 71 -3.05 13.87 -4.34
CA GLY A 71 -1.97 14.69 -3.80
C GLY A 71 -0.70 14.49 -4.62
N PRO A 72 0.29 15.35 -4.47
CA PRO A 72 1.58 15.18 -5.13
C PRO A 72 2.32 13.92 -4.66
N LYS A 73 1.85 13.30 -3.57
CA LYS A 73 2.46 12.13 -2.96
C LYS A 73 1.38 11.21 -2.37
N ASP A 74 1.45 9.93 -2.71
CA ASP A 74 0.63 8.87 -2.12
C ASP A 74 1.37 8.26 -0.93
N PRO A 75 0.93 8.51 0.33
CA PRO A 75 1.61 7.97 1.51
C PRO A 75 1.34 6.49 1.67
N PHE A 76 2.28 5.74 2.22
CA PHE A 76 1.97 4.41 2.74
C PHE A 76 1.13 4.50 4.02
N ILE A 77 0.10 3.66 4.14
CA ILE A 77 -0.76 3.61 5.33
C ILE A 77 -0.59 2.27 6.04
N LEU A 78 -0.04 2.33 7.25
CA LEU A 78 0.01 1.22 8.20
C LEU A 78 -1.16 1.35 9.18
N MET A 79 -2.13 0.43 9.10
CA MET A 79 -3.31 0.44 9.97
C MET A 79 -3.01 -0.25 11.29
N LEU A 80 -3.37 0.37 12.42
CA LEU A 80 -3.36 -0.27 13.74
C LEU A 80 -4.73 -0.88 14.02
N THR A 81 -4.78 -2.15 14.44
CA THR A 81 -6.03 -2.88 14.68
C THR A 81 -6.03 -3.57 16.04
N ALA A 82 -7.21 -3.78 16.65
CA ALA A 82 -7.34 -4.60 17.85
C ALA A 82 -7.22 -6.11 17.52
N LYS A 83 -6.83 -6.91 18.52
CA LYS A 83 -6.75 -8.37 18.39
C LYS A 83 -8.15 -8.98 18.34
N GLY A 84 -8.47 -9.71 17.25
CA GLY A 84 -9.73 -10.47 17.15
C GLY A 84 -10.65 -10.07 16.01
N GLU A 85 -10.41 -8.96 15.34
CA GLU A 85 -11.26 -8.46 14.26
C GLU A 85 -10.64 -8.79 12.89
N GLU A 86 -10.74 -10.08 12.50
CA GLU A 86 -10.30 -10.53 11.17
C GLU A 86 -11.06 -9.78 10.06
N LEU A 87 -12.32 -9.38 10.36
CA LEU A 87 -13.13 -8.53 9.49
C LEU A 87 -12.53 -7.14 9.31
N ASP A 88 -12.00 -6.51 10.36
CA ASP A 88 -11.42 -5.17 10.26
C ASP A 88 -10.12 -5.16 9.46
N ARG A 89 -9.35 -6.25 9.52
CA ARG A 89 -8.15 -6.45 8.69
C ARG A 89 -8.52 -6.50 7.21
N ILE A 90 -9.58 -7.24 6.85
CA ILE A 90 -10.08 -7.37 5.47
C ILE A 90 -10.69 -6.04 5.00
N ILE A 91 -11.43 -5.35 5.85
CA ILE A 91 -12.06 -4.06 5.56
C ILE A 91 -10.98 -2.97 5.47
N GLY A 92 -10.04 -2.88 6.42
CA GLY A 92 -8.95 -1.91 6.41
C GLY A 92 -8.08 -2.03 5.16
N LEU A 93 -7.71 -3.25 4.78
CA LEU A 93 -7.03 -3.49 3.53
C LEU A 93 -7.92 -3.22 2.31
N SER A 94 -9.24 -3.38 2.37
CA SER A 94 -10.14 -3.04 1.25
C SER A 94 -10.34 -1.54 1.06
N THR A 95 -10.09 -0.70 2.07
CA THR A 95 -10.25 0.76 2.03
C THR A 95 -9.01 1.55 1.58
N GLY A 96 -7.83 0.93 1.47
CA GLY A 96 -6.65 1.63 0.96
C GLY A 96 -5.38 1.50 1.82
N ALA A 97 -5.41 0.80 2.97
CA ALA A 97 -4.22 0.54 3.77
C ALA A 97 -3.21 -0.36 3.03
N ASP A 98 -1.92 -0.16 3.23
CA ASP A 98 -0.84 -0.92 2.60
C ASP A 98 -0.37 -2.09 3.46
N ASP A 99 -0.50 -1.97 4.77
CA ASP A 99 -0.20 -3.02 5.74
C ASP A 99 -1.01 -2.77 7.02
N TYR A 100 -1.01 -3.73 7.94
CA TYR A 100 -1.66 -3.62 9.24
C TYR A 100 -0.77 -4.15 10.34
N LEU A 101 -0.99 -3.65 11.57
CA LEU A 101 -0.29 -4.06 12.79
C LEU A 101 -1.30 -4.24 13.92
N VAL A 102 -1.31 -5.44 14.52
CA VAL A 102 -2.27 -5.80 15.56
C VAL A 102 -1.79 -5.33 16.93
N LYS A 103 -2.62 -4.60 17.67
CA LYS A 103 -2.38 -4.24 19.08
C LYS A 103 -2.64 -5.45 20.01
N PRO A 104 -1.79 -5.72 21.03
CA PRO A 104 -0.54 -5.03 21.31
C PRO A 104 0.59 -5.51 20.40
N PHE A 105 1.44 -4.58 19.95
CA PHE A 105 2.57 -4.85 19.07
C PHE A 105 3.92 -4.59 19.75
N SER A 106 4.97 -5.19 19.25
CA SER A 106 6.31 -4.89 19.70
C SER A 106 6.89 -3.67 18.96
N PRO A 107 7.71 -2.82 19.62
CA PRO A 107 8.44 -1.74 18.95
C PRO A 107 9.26 -2.21 17.76
N ARG A 108 9.86 -3.40 17.84
CA ARG A 108 10.64 -3.99 16.75
C ARG A 108 9.79 -4.32 15.54
N GLU A 109 8.58 -4.85 15.74
CA GLU A 109 7.65 -5.15 14.66
C GLU A 109 7.18 -3.88 13.96
N LEU A 110 6.82 -2.83 14.72
CA LEU A 110 6.48 -1.52 14.17
C LEU A 110 7.58 -0.98 13.27
N VAL A 111 8.83 -0.94 13.76
CA VAL A 111 9.99 -0.44 12.99
C VAL A 111 10.20 -1.27 11.72
N ALA A 112 10.12 -2.60 11.82
CA ALA A 112 10.30 -3.49 10.67
C ALA A 112 9.26 -3.22 9.57
N ARG A 113 7.98 -3.03 9.94
CA ARG A 113 6.90 -2.72 8.99
C ARG A 113 7.08 -1.34 8.34
N VAL A 114 7.37 -0.32 9.14
CA VAL A 114 7.62 1.05 8.62
C VAL A 114 8.80 1.04 7.65
N ARG A 115 9.90 0.38 8.01
CA ARG A 115 11.06 0.24 7.11
C ARG A 115 10.73 -0.54 5.84
N ALA A 116 9.90 -1.58 5.93
CA ALA A 116 9.46 -2.34 4.78
C ALA A 116 8.66 -1.48 3.81
N LEU A 117 7.74 -0.64 4.31
CA LEU A 117 6.98 0.31 3.50
C LEU A 117 7.88 1.35 2.81
N LEU A 118 8.83 1.94 3.55
CA LEU A 118 9.71 2.99 3.03
C LEU A 118 10.80 2.48 2.08
N ARG A 119 11.29 1.25 2.23
CA ARG A 119 12.32 0.66 1.36
C ARG A 119 11.90 0.64 -0.12
N ARG A 120 10.60 0.62 -0.40
CA ARG A 120 10.04 0.70 -1.75
C ARG A 120 10.33 2.02 -2.43
N GLN A 121 10.25 3.15 -1.71
CA GLN A 121 10.60 4.47 -2.27
C GLN A 121 12.08 4.55 -2.65
N LEU A 122 12.96 3.90 -1.86
CA LEU A 122 14.41 3.95 -2.10
C LEU A 122 14.86 3.10 -3.30
N ARG A 123 14.17 1.99 -3.59
CA ARG A 123 14.49 1.14 -4.75
C ARG A 123 14.02 1.72 -6.08
N GLN A 124 13.14 2.71 -6.09
CA GLN A 124 12.71 3.41 -7.29
C GLN A 124 13.83 4.24 -7.95
N GLY A 125 14.90 4.58 -7.23
CA GLY A 125 16.04 5.35 -7.77
C GLY A 125 17.08 4.55 -8.54
N GLU A 126 16.98 3.20 -8.58
CA GLU A 126 18.01 2.36 -9.22
C GLU A 126 17.68 1.92 -10.66
N THR A 127 16.47 2.22 -11.16
CA THR A 127 16.01 1.80 -12.50
C THR A 127 15.74 3.01 -13.39
N VAL A 128 16.80 3.72 -13.83
CA VAL A 128 16.65 4.88 -14.73
C VAL A 128 16.23 4.41 -16.13
N GLY A 129 15.13 4.96 -16.65
CA GLY A 129 14.67 4.76 -18.03
C GLY A 129 13.89 3.45 -18.26
N GLN A 130 13.41 2.77 -17.21
CA GLN A 130 12.75 1.49 -17.41
C GLN A 130 11.24 1.64 -17.61
N ILE A 131 10.78 1.31 -18.82
CA ILE A 131 9.36 1.26 -19.19
C ILE A 131 9.01 -0.20 -19.48
N TYR A 132 7.98 -0.72 -18.81
CA TYR A 132 7.35 -1.97 -19.17
C TYR A 132 6.14 -1.71 -20.04
N GLN A 133 6.04 -2.44 -21.15
CA GLN A 133 4.96 -2.27 -22.10
C GLN A 133 4.43 -3.62 -22.55
N THR A 134 3.11 -3.76 -22.57
CA THR A 134 2.37 -4.89 -23.10
C THR A 134 1.30 -4.39 -24.07
N SER A 135 0.41 -5.25 -24.55
CA SER A 135 -0.63 -4.87 -25.51
C SER A 135 -1.57 -3.79 -24.95
N HIS A 136 -1.99 -3.93 -23.69
CA HIS A 136 -2.97 -3.06 -23.06
C HIS A 136 -2.40 -2.11 -21.99
N PHE A 137 -1.16 -2.29 -21.53
CA PHE A 137 -0.60 -1.50 -20.45
C PHE A 137 0.79 -0.96 -20.75
N GLN A 138 1.08 0.20 -20.17
CA GLN A 138 2.42 0.77 -20.07
C GLN A 138 2.65 1.24 -18.65
N VAL A 139 3.83 0.88 -18.09
CA VAL A 139 4.28 1.29 -16.76
C VAL A 139 5.63 1.95 -16.89
N ASP A 140 5.70 3.24 -16.56
CA ASP A 140 6.92 4.03 -16.50
C ASP A 140 7.40 4.11 -15.05
N LEU A 141 8.55 3.50 -14.76
CA LEU A 141 9.09 3.45 -13.40
C LEU A 141 9.67 4.79 -12.96
N ASP A 142 10.18 5.60 -13.89
CA ASP A 142 10.79 6.89 -13.55
C ASP A 142 9.72 7.94 -13.22
N GLN A 143 8.65 7.96 -14.01
CA GLN A 143 7.53 8.88 -13.79
C GLN A 143 6.55 8.36 -12.75
N HIS A 144 6.69 7.11 -12.30
CA HIS A 144 5.74 6.42 -11.43
C HIS A 144 4.31 6.47 -11.97
N GLN A 145 4.16 6.25 -13.28
CA GLN A 145 2.90 6.31 -14.00
C GLN A 145 2.57 4.99 -14.67
N ALA A 146 1.31 4.60 -14.58
CA ALA A 146 0.77 3.46 -15.30
C ALA A 146 -0.39 3.93 -16.19
N GLN A 147 -0.42 3.42 -17.41
CA GLN A 147 -1.42 3.76 -18.41
C GLN A 147 -2.05 2.48 -18.98
N ARG A 148 -3.32 2.56 -19.30
CA ARG A 148 -4.06 1.53 -20.03
C ARG A 148 -4.34 2.03 -21.43
N ARG A 149 -4.11 1.20 -22.44
CA ARG A 149 -4.43 1.47 -23.84
C ARG A 149 -5.83 0.96 -24.16
N LEU A 150 -6.68 1.84 -24.63
CA LEU A 150 -8.06 1.57 -25.03
C LEU A 150 -8.25 1.96 -26.50
N GLY A 151 -8.01 0.99 -27.42
CA GLY A 151 -8.15 1.29 -28.85
C GLY A 151 -7.22 2.42 -29.31
N THR A 152 -7.78 3.62 -29.59
CA THR A 152 -7.01 4.80 -30.04
C THR A 152 -6.61 5.74 -28.91
N GLY A 153 -6.97 5.46 -27.65
CA GLY A 153 -6.72 6.32 -26.48
C GLY A 153 -5.85 5.65 -25.43
N GLU A 154 -5.27 6.48 -24.58
CA GLU A 154 -4.55 6.05 -23.37
C GLU A 154 -5.27 6.65 -22.16
N GLU A 155 -5.44 5.82 -21.12
CA GLU A 155 -6.05 6.21 -19.85
C GLU A 155 -5.00 6.08 -18.74
N LEU A 156 -4.80 7.15 -17.96
CA LEU A 156 -3.93 7.10 -16.79
C LEU A 156 -4.62 6.32 -15.68
N LEU A 157 -3.93 5.33 -15.13
CA LEU A 157 -4.42 4.51 -14.03
C LEU A 157 -4.09 5.17 -12.69
N GLU A 158 -5.12 5.45 -11.89
CA GLU A 158 -4.95 5.94 -10.53
C GLU A 158 -4.62 4.77 -9.57
N LEU A 159 -3.34 4.39 -9.53
CA LEU A 159 -2.84 3.33 -8.67
C LEU A 159 -2.19 3.91 -7.41
N THR A 160 -2.38 3.23 -6.26
CA THR A 160 -1.54 3.49 -5.09
C THR A 160 -0.11 3.02 -5.37
N SER A 161 0.86 3.51 -4.60
CA SER A 161 2.28 3.13 -4.77
C SER A 161 2.47 1.61 -4.72
N LEU A 162 1.70 0.90 -3.89
CA LEU A 162 1.76 -0.56 -3.81
C LEU A 162 1.13 -1.25 -5.02
N GLU A 163 -0.02 -0.79 -5.48
CA GLU A 163 -0.68 -1.32 -6.69
C GLU A 163 0.17 -1.09 -7.93
N PHE A 164 0.80 0.08 -8.05
CA PHE A 164 1.77 0.38 -9.10
C PHE A 164 2.94 -0.60 -9.09
N ASN A 165 3.58 -0.80 -7.94
CA ASN A 165 4.71 -1.71 -7.81
C ASN A 165 4.32 -3.18 -8.07
N LEU A 166 3.09 -3.55 -7.70
CA LEU A 166 2.55 -4.88 -7.98
C LEU A 166 2.35 -5.08 -9.49
N LEU A 167 1.75 -4.12 -10.19
CA LEU A 167 1.59 -4.14 -11.65
C LEU A 167 2.95 -4.18 -12.35
N ALA A 168 3.88 -3.31 -11.94
CA ALA A 168 5.25 -3.28 -12.46
C ALA A 168 5.97 -4.63 -12.27
N THR A 169 5.81 -5.26 -11.10
CA THR A 169 6.38 -6.58 -10.82
C THR A 169 5.84 -7.65 -11.77
N PHE A 170 4.55 -7.65 -12.03
CA PHE A 170 3.93 -8.57 -12.97
C PHE A 170 4.38 -8.32 -14.40
N MET A 171 4.38 -7.06 -14.84
CA MET A 171 4.79 -6.68 -16.20
C MET A 171 6.28 -6.86 -16.47
N SER A 172 7.12 -6.92 -15.43
CA SER A 172 8.55 -7.23 -15.60
C SER A 172 8.81 -8.66 -16.06
N TYR A 173 7.87 -9.59 -15.83
CA TYR A 173 7.93 -10.99 -16.26
C TYR A 173 6.54 -11.51 -16.62
N PRO A 174 5.96 -11.13 -17.76
CA PRO A 174 4.64 -11.62 -18.20
C PRO A 174 4.63 -13.15 -18.31
N GLY A 175 3.52 -13.77 -17.93
CA GLY A 175 3.34 -15.23 -17.91
C GLY A 175 3.99 -15.95 -16.73
N ARG A 176 4.87 -15.30 -15.97
CA ARG A 176 5.48 -15.90 -14.78
C ARG A 176 4.44 -16.06 -13.66
N VAL A 177 4.42 -17.25 -13.06
CA VAL A 177 3.66 -17.47 -11.82
C VAL A 177 4.48 -16.97 -10.63
N TRP A 178 3.90 -16.05 -9.88
CA TRP A 178 4.45 -15.51 -8.65
C TRP A 178 3.76 -16.15 -7.44
N HIS A 179 4.52 -16.82 -6.58
CA HIS A 179 4.02 -17.27 -5.29
C HIS A 179 3.75 -16.05 -4.37
N ARG A 180 2.79 -16.19 -3.43
CA ARG A 180 2.49 -15.12 -2.47
C ARG A 180 3.74 -14.68 -1.70
N SER A 181 4.52 -15.63 -1.19
CA SER A 181 5.79 -15.36 -0.51
C SER A 181 6.76 -14.55 -1.39
N GLN A 182 6.89 -14.87 -2.67
CA GLN A 182 7.76 -14.11 -3.59
C GLN A 182 7.27 -12.68 -3.81
N LEU A 183 5.94 -12.47 -3.88
CA LEU A 183 5.37 -11.13 -3.96
C LEU A 183 5.58 -10.36 -2.65
N ILE A 184 5.46 -11.04 -1.51
CA ILE A 184 5.80 -10.47 -0.19
C ILE A 184 7.26 -10.03 -0.17
N ASP A 185 8.19 -10.91 -0.48
CA ASP A 185 9.63 -10.60 -0.47
C ASP A 185 9.96 -9.43 -1.41
N LYS A 186 9.31 -9.40 -2.57
CA LYS A 186 9.53 -8.36 -3.58
C LYS A 186 8.95 -7.00 -3.14
N LEU A 187 7.74 -7.01 -2.58
CA LEU A 187 6.97 -5.79 -2.28
C LEU A 187 7.05 -5.37 -0.81
N TRP A 188 7.13 -6.28 0.15
CA TRP A 188 7.25 -5.97 1.58
C TRP A 188 8.65 -6.26 2.12
N GLY A 189 9.45 -7.07 1.42
CA GLY A 189 10.80 -7.47 1.82
C GLY A 189 10.81 -8.69 2.72
N ASN A 190 12.01 -9.27 2.92
CA ASN A 190 12.20 -10.53 3.64
C ASN A 190 11.91 -10.43 5.14
N ASP A 191 11.81 -9.21 5.69
CA ASP A 191 11.51 -8.96 7.10
C ASP A 191 10.01 -8.73 7.34
N PHE A 192 9.14 -9.14 6.41
CA PHE A 192 7.70 -9.03 6.58
C PHE A 192 7.19 -10.13 7.50
N PHE A 193 6.56 -9.74 8.61
CA PHE A 193 6.00 -10.66 9.62
C PHE A 193 4.47 -10.78 9.56
N GLY A 194 3.85 -10.32 8.46
CA GLY A 194 2.40 -10.35 8.28
C GLY A 194 1.89 -11.63 7.63
N ASP A 195 0.56 -11.72 7.50
CA ASP A 195 -0.11 -12.79 6.78
C ASP A 195 0.06 -12.60 5.26
N GLU A 196 0.44 -13.64 4.53
CA GLU A 196 0.57 -13.61 3.07
C GLU A 196 -0.73 -13.23 2.33
N ARG A 197 -1.89 -13.34 3.00
CA ARG A 197 -3.19 -12.91 2.48
C ARG A 197 -3.30 -11.41 2.21
N VAL A 198 -2.37 -10.60 2.74
CA VAL A 198 -2.28 -9.18 2.37
C VAL A 198 -2.13 -9.02 0.85
N VAL A 199 -1.41 -9.92 0.18
CA VAL A 199 -1.26 -9.96 -1.28
C VAL A 199 -2.62 -10.09 -1.96
N ASP A 200 -3.48 -11.00 -1.50
CA ASP A 200 -4.79 -11.28 -2.11
C ASP A 200 -5.67 -10.02 -2.14
N THR A 201 -5.57 -9.21 -1.10
CA THR A 201 -6.31 -7.95 -1.00
C THR A 201 -5.82 -6.92 -2.02
N HIS A 202 -4.50 -6.76 -2.15
CA HIS A 202 -3.94 -5.84 -3.14
C HIS A 202 -4.17 -6.33 -4.59
N ILE A 203 -4.13 -7.63 -4.83
CA ILE A 203 -4.56 -8.21 -6.12
C ILE A 203 -6.03 -7.85 -6.42
N ARG A 204 -6.94 -8.00 -5.43
CA ARG A 204 -8.35 -7.65 -5.62
C ARG A 204 -8.54 -6.16 -5.97
N ARG A 205 -7.78 -5.27 -5.31
CA ARG A 205 -7.82 -3.83 -5.61
C ARG A 205 -7.30 -3.52 -6.98
N LEU A 206 -6.13 -4.06 -7.31
CA LEU A 206 -5.53 -3.85 -8.62
C LEU A 206 -6.46 -4.35 -9.72
N ARG A 207 -7.07 -5.53 -9.56
CA ARG A 207 -8.08 -6.04 -10.49
C ARG A 207 -9.25 -5.07 -10.69
N LYS A 208 -9.77 -4.44 -9.62
CA LYS A 208 -10.85 -3.46 -9.74
C LYS A 208 -10.50 -2.26 -10.64
N LYS A 209 -9.22 -1.94 -10.77
CA LYS A 209 -8.72 -0.80 -11.54
C LYS A 209 -8.31 -1.17 -12.95
N ILE A 210 -7.84 -2.39 -13.18
CA ILE A 210 -7.28 -2.77 -14.49
C ILE A 210 -8.12 -3.78 -15.26
N GLU A 211 -8.93 -4.62 -14.61
CA GLU A 211 -9.72 -5.63 -15.29
C GLU A 211 -11.04 -5.05 -15.83
N PRO A 212 -11.48 -5.49 -17.01
CA PRO A 212 -12.83 -5.17 -17.49
C PRO A 212 -13.93 -5.73 -16.58
N ASP A 213 -13.73 -6.96 -16.07
CA ASP A 213 -14.56 -7.61 -15.07
C ASP A 213 -13.66 -8.20 -13.95
N PRO A 214 -13.61 -7.58 -12.77
CA PRO A 214 -12.80 -8.06 -11.65
C PRO A 214 -13.17 -9.45 -11.12
N ALA A 215 -14.41 -9.92 -11.39
CA ALA A 215 -14.87 -11.25 -11.00
C ALA A 215 -14.35 -12.35 -11.96
N ASN A 216 -14.14 -11.98 -13.22
CA ASN A 216 -13.58 -12.84 -14.26
C ASN A 216 -12.29 -12.23 -14.84
N PRO A 217 -11.19 -12.18 -14.07
CA PRO A 217 -9.99 -11.46 -14.45
C PRO A 217 -9.29 -12.06 -15.67
N THR A 218 -8.94 -11.20 -16.62
CA THR A 218 -8.24 -11.58 -17.86
C THR A 218 -6.74 -11.32 -17.77
N PHE A 219 -6.33 -10.27 -17.08
CA PHE A 219 -4.93 -9.88 -16.97
C PHE A 219 -4.22 -10.52 -15.78
N ILE A 220 -4.75 -10.40 -14.57
CA ILE A 220 -4.15 -11.03 -13.39
C ILE A 220 -4.92 -12.31 -13.06
N LYS A 221 -4.39 -13.45 -13.47
CA LYS A 221 -5.02 -14.76 -13.25
C LYS A 221 -4.57 -15.39 -11.94
N THR A 222 -5.49 -16.05 -11.25
CA THR A 222 -5.17 -16.88 -10.09
C THR A 222 -4.75 -18.28 -10.54
N VAL A 223 -3.55 -18.70 -10.11
CA VAL A 223 -3.08 -20.07 -10.30
C VAL A 223 -3.31 -20.81 -9.00
N ILE A 224 -4.33 -21.68 -8.99
CA ILE A 224 -4.82 -22.37 -7.79
C ILE A 224 -3.67 -23.12 -7.10
N GLY A 225 -3.52 -22.91 -5.78
CA GLY A 225 -2.49 -23.54 -4.97
C GLY A 225 -1.09 -22.94 -5.11
N LEU A 226 -0.85 -22.03 -6.07
CA LEU A 226 0.47 -21.45 -6.33
C LEU A 226 0.50 -19.93 -6.06
N GLY A 227 -0.38 -19.15 -6.70
CA GLY A 227 -0.34 -17.70 -6.57
C GLY A 227 -1.00 -16.99 -7.74
N TYR A 228 -0.28 -16.04 -8.36
CA TYR A 228 -0.83 -15.18 -9.40
C TYR A 228 0.13 -15.07 -10.59
N LYS A 229 -0.43 -14.85 -11.78
CA LYS A 229 0.32 -14.52 -12.98
C LYS A 229 -0.35 -13.39 -13.75
N PHE A 230 0.42 -12.64 -14.49
CA PHE A 230 -0.07 -11.62 -15.41
C PHE A 230 0.04 -12.13 -16.84
N GLU A 231 -1.04 -12.01 -17.57
CA GLU A 231 -1.11 -12.32 -19.02
C GLU A 231 -1.79 -11.15 -19.71
N ASP A 232 -1.19 -10.65 -20.76
CA ASP A 232 -1.73 -9.63 -21.63
C ASP A 232 -1.47 -10.06 -23.06
N GLU A 233 -2.23 -11.06 -23.47
CA GLU A 233 -2.25 -11.58 -24.83
C GLU A 233 -3.17 -10.66 -25.65
N GLY A 234 -2.56 -9.86 -26.56
CA GLY A 234 -3.26 -9.06 -27.55
C GLY A 234 -3.88 -9.88 -28.66
#